data_f6c4569cda98de75089bdb65963f75c9
#
_entry.id   f6c4569cda98de75089bdb65963f75c9
#
_cell.length_a   1.000
_cell.length_b   1.000
_cell.length_c   1.000
_cell.angle_alpha   90.00
_cell.angle_beta   90.00
_cell.angle_gamma   90.00
#
_symmetry.space_group_name_H-M   'P 1'
#
loop_
_entity.id
_entity.type
_entity.pdbx_description
1 polymer ?
#
loop_
_entity_poly.entity_id
_entity_poly.type
_entity_poly.pdbx_seq_one_letter_code
_entity_poly.pdbx_strand_id
1 'polypeptide(L)'
;MSEWQPDQAGLAEVLQLLASSQSASNETHRAIQQRLASFNACVPDFNNYLAHIFAHRADQQGAVRQMAGLVLKNNVRERWDELHPPVQAYVQQAVLSCIGAPEPFLRMTAGSCVTSIAYAAGLPSWPDLVPTLLRALEPTATGTGADPASLQAAEGSLAALAKVCEDSCEQLVTHASMQPLLPPLLSTLISLFTSPHAALRKHAVGCINNFLPLYPEPLEQLLPQLLAALDAAKADPSEDVRRLVCQALVLLLDVAIEQLEPAMPQLVTFMLSASADADKLVALEASEFWSSLCETRCAVSALSPALPHLIPLLLRNMAYSEVEQAELLATGEEDESEADRPEDIKPRFHKSRPAHYSGGGGGGGEEDYDDDDDDDDDDDGAVVEWSLRKCSASGLDIIAGTLGGAILPHLLPELQARC
;
A
#
# COMPACT_ATOMS: atom_id res chain seq x y z
N MET A 1 -29.88 -9.64 24.01
CA MET A 1 -28.97 -9.11 25.03
C MET A 1 -29.22 -7.61 25.11
N SER A 2 -29.23 -6.97 26.29
CA SER A 2 -29.35 -5.51 26.37
C SER A 2 -28.12 -4.89 25.74
N GLU A 3 -28.33 -3.93 24.83
CA GLU A 3 -27.26 -3.16 24.21
C GLU A 3 -26.45 -2.45 25.32
N TRP A 4 -25.11 -2.50 25.23
CA TRP A 4 -24.25 -1.86 26.21
C TRP A 4 -24.53 -0.34 26.25
N GLN A 5 -24.61 0.25 27.44
CA GLN A 5 -24.83 1.68 27.64
C GLN A 5 -23.75 2.22 28.59
N PRO A 6 -23.15 3.40 28.29
CA PRO A 6 -22.14 3.99 29.13
C PRO A 6 -22.73 4.49 30.45
N ASP A 7 -22.00 4.28 31.57
CA ASP A 7 -22.23 5.07 32.75
C ASP A 7 -21.87 6.55 32.49
N GLN A 8 -22.75 7.46 32.86
CA GLN A 8 -22.57 8.88 32.50
C GLN A 8 -21.39 9.52 33.22
N ALA A 9 -21.06 9.11 34.45
CA ALA A 9 -19.90 9.64 35.17
C ALA A 9 -18.60 9.15 34.57
N GLY A 10 -18.50 7.87 34.26
CA GLY A 10 -17.35 7.27 33.57
C GLY A 10 -17.14 7.86 32.16
N LEU A 11 -18.23 8.07 31.40
CA LEU A 11 -18.16 8.69 30.09
C LEU A 11 -17.62 10.13 30.16
N ALA A 12 -18.09 10.93 31.16
CA ALA A 12 -17.62 12.30 31.37
C ALA A 12 -16.12 12.32 31.71
N GLU A 13 -15.64 11.40 32.56
CA GLU A 13 -14.24 11.32 32.94
C GLU A 13 -13.34 10.99 31.72
N VAL A 14 -13.72 9.99 30.88
CA VAL A 14 -12.97 9.63 29.71
C VAL A 14 -12.94 10.79 28.68
N LEU A 15 -14.08 11.45 28.45
CA LEU A 15 -14.17 12.63 27.60
C LEU A 15 -13.25 13.75 28.04
N GLN A 16 -13.20 14.01 29.34
CA GLN A 16 -12.33 15.05 29.93
C GLN A 16 -10.85 14.73 29.72
N LEU A 17 -10.45 13.47 29.89
CA LEU A 17 -9.07 13.01 29.62
C LEU A 17 -8.68 13.18 28.15
N LEU A 18 -9.54 12.72 27.24
CA LEU A 18 -9.29 12.84 25.79
C LEU A 18 -9.25 14.31 25.34
N ALA A 19 -10.12 15.18 25.88
CA ALA A 19 -10.08 16.60 25.56
C ALA A 19 -8.79 17.28 26.11
N SER A 20 -8.32 16.86 27.29
CA SER A 20 -7.11 17.39 27.89
C SER A 20 -5.83 16.93 27.19
N SER A 21 -5.85 15.83 26.44
CA SER A 21 -4.69 15.34 25.66
C SER A 21 -4.28 16.28 24.52
N GLN A 22 -5.14 17.20 24.14
CA GLN A 22 -4.83 18.25 23.15
C GLN A 22 -4.00 19.42 23.74
N SER A 23 -3.67 19.37 25.03
CA SER A 23 -2.85 20.39 25.71
C SER A 23 -1.36 20.19 25.41
N ALA A 24 -0.63 21.27 25.17
CA ALA A 24 0.76 21.28 24.71
C ALA A 24 1.83 20.89 25.77
N SER A 25 1.46 20.42 26.98
CA SER A 25 2.41 20.08 28.04
C SER A 25 2.79 18.60 28.03
N ASN A 26 4.08 18.28 27.88
CA ASN A 26 4.60 16.91 27.96
C ASN A 26 4.30 16.23 29.32
N GLU A 27 4.25 16.99 30.42
CA GLU A 27 3.92 16.46 31.75
C GLU A 27 2.43 16.05 31.82
N THR A 28 1.56 16.88 31.23
CA THR A 28 0.13 16.59 31.13
C THR A 28 -0.10 15.34 30.26
N HIS A 29 0.60 15.22 29.13
CA HIS A 29 0.50 14.05 28.25
C HIS A 29 0.89 12.76 28.98
N ARG A 30 2.01 12.73 29.69
CA ARG A 30 2.43 11.55 30.48
C ARG A 30 1.39 11.18 31.56
N ALA A 31 0.84 12.14 32.26
CA ALA A 31 -0.19 11.89 33.27
C ALA A 31 -1.47 11.31 32.64
N ILE A 32 -1.88 11.81 31.48
CA ILE A 32 -3.05 11.30 30.74
C ILE A 32 -2.79 9.88 30.24
N GLN A 33 -1.63 9.61 29.63
CA GLN A 33 -1.25 8.27 29.17
C GLN A 33 -1.27 7.26 30.33
N GLN A 34 -0.69 7.62 31.49
CA GLN A 34 -0.74 6.77 32.68
C GLN A 34 -2.18 6.50 33.16
N ARG A 35 -3.04 7.52 33.11
CA ARG A 35 -4.45 7.37 33.49
C ARG A 35 -5.22 6.48 32.52
N LEU A 36 -5.04 6.66 31.20
CA LEU A 36 -5.66 5.83 30.19
C LEU A 36 -5.18 4.36 30.28
N ALA A 37 -3.87 4.14 30.50
CA ALA A 37 -3.32 2.81 30.73
C ALA A 37 -3.91 2.15 32.00
N SER A 38 -4.11 2.94 33.09
CA SER A 38 -4.77 2.44 34.29
C SER A 38 -6.22 2.04 34.04
N PHE A 39 -6.97 2.79 33.22
CA PHE A 39 -8.33 2.40 32.82
C PHE A 39 -8.33 1.12 31.98
N ASN A 40 -7.43 1.01 31.01
CA ASN A 40 -7.31 -0.18 30.20
C ASN A 40 -7.00 -1.45 31.03
N ALA A 41 -6.26 -1.29 32.14
CA ALA A 41 -5.93 -2.39 33.03
C ALA A 41 -7.05 -2.74 34.03
N CYS A 42 -7.85 -1.75 34.47
CA CYS A 42 -8.72 -1.91 35.63
C CYS A 42 -10.23 -1.84 35.31
N VAL A 43 -10.62 -1.31 34.15
CA VAL A 43 -12.02 -1.15 33.75
C VAL A 43 -12.35 -2.13 32.60
N PRO A 44 -13.09 -3.20 32.85
CA PRO A 44 -13.28 -4.29 31.87
C PRO A 44 -13.95 -3.87 30.56
N ASP A 45 -14.76 -2.81 30.60
CA ASP A 45 -15.49 -2.26 29.45
C ASP A 45 -14.94 -0.88 28.98
N PHE A 46 -13.70 -0.55 29.35
CA PHE A 46 -13.09 0.72 28.96
C PHE A 46 -13.07 0.93 27.45
N ASN A 47 -12.78 -0.13 26.70
CA ASN A 47 -12.76 -0.06 25.24
C ASN A 47 -14.15 0.19 24.62
N ASN A 48 -15.24 -0.16 25.31
CA ASN A 48 -16.59 0.23 24.90
C ASN A 48 -16.82 1.75 25.04
N TYR A 49 -16.28 2.40 26.08
CA TYR A 49 -16.35 3.88 26.19
C TYR A 49 -15.61 4.55 25.05
N LEU A 50 -14.40 4.09 24.72
CA LEU A 50 -13.62 4.62 23.59
C LEU A 50 -14.36 4.43 22.27
N ALA A 51 -14.85 3.23 21.99
CA ALA A 51 -15.61 2.91 20.81
C ALA A 51 -16.91 3.74 20.72
N HIS A 52 -17.60 3.94 21.84
CA HIS A 52 -18.80 4.77 21.92
C HIS A 52 -18.50 6.25 21.61
N ILE A 53 -17.42 6.82 22.19
CA ILE A 53 -17.01 8.19 21.92
C ILE A 53 -16.65 8.34 20.44
N PHE A 54 -15.87 7.42 19.91
CA PHE A 54 -15.46 7.42 18.51
C PHE A 54 -16.65 7.38 17.56
N ALA A 55 -17.58 6.45 17.76
CA ALA A 55 -18.66 6.17 16.82
C ALA A 55 -19.91 7.02 17.03
N HIS A 56 -20.34 7.22 18.27
CA HIS A 56 -21.69 7.68 18.58
C HIS A 56 -21.77 9.09 19.20
N ARG A 57 -20.64 9.73 19.49
CA ARG A 57 -20.61 11.08 20.08
C ARG A 57 -20.35 12.15 19.04
N ALA A 58 -21.23 12.25 18.04
CA ALA A 58 -21.16 13.30 17.01
C ALA A 58 -21.28 14.74 17.56
N ASP A 59 -21.72 14.89 18.82
CA ASP A 59 -21.73 16.14 19.56
C ASP A 59 -20.34 16.59 20.03
N GLN A 60 -19.34 15.71 20.02
CA GLN A 60 -17.96 16.00 20.39
C GLN A 60 -17.14 16.51 19.20
N GLN A 61 -16.06 17.25 19.49
CA GLN A 61 -15.11 17.67 18.46
C GLN A 61 -14.48 16.46 17.76
N GLY A 62 -14.28 16.56 16.46
CA GLY A 62 -13.69 15.48 15.66
C GLY A 62 -12.35 14.99 16.20
N ALA A 63 -11.49 15.90 16.69
CA ALA A 63 -10.20 15.55 17.30
C ALA A 63 -10.33 14.70 18.57
N VAL A 64 -11.35 14.93 19.41
CA VAL A 64 -11.62 14.10 20.61
C VAL A 64 -12.08 12.70 20.18
N ARG A 65 -12.93 12.63 19.17
CA ARG A 65 -13.38 11.35 18.59
C ARG A 65 -12.21 10.58 17.97
N GLN A 66 -11.37 11.25 17.19
CA GLN A 66 -10.18 10.64 16.61
C GLN A 66 -9.23 10.09 17.70
N MET A 67 -8.95 10.87 18.73
CA MET A 67 -8.12 10.44 19.86
C MET A 67 -8.70 9.17 20.53
N ALA A 68 -10.02 9.10 20.73
CA ALA A 68 -10.66 7.89 21.24
C ALA A 68 -10.41 6.69 20.34
N GLY A 69 -10.48 6.87 19.00
CA GLY A 69 -10.19 5.84 18.03
C GLY A 69 -8.72 5.40 18.04
N LEU A 70 -7.78 6.33 18.16
CA LEU A 70 -6.35 6.02 18.23
C LEU A 70 -5.99 5.24 19.51
N VAL A 71 -6.49 5.68 20.67
CA VAL A 71 -6.31 4.94 21.93
C VAL A 71 -6.95 3.55 21.82
N LEU A 72 -8.14 3.44 21.22
CA LEU A 72 -8.80 2.17 20.99
C LEU A 72 -7.94 1.25 20.09
N LYS A 73 -7.38 1.79 18.98
CA LYS A 73 -6.50 1.06 18.07
C LYS A 73 -5.34 0.41 18.83
N ASN A 74 -4.64 1.19 19.66
CA ASN A 74 -3.50 0.71 20.43
C ASN A 74 -3.93 -0.35 21.46
N ASN A 75 -5.01 -0.10 22.21
CA ASN A 75 -5.53 -1.06 23.19
C ASN A 75 -5.90 -2.40 22.55
N VAL A 76 -6.57 -2.41 21.40
CA VAL A 76 -6.99 -3.66 20.74
C VAL A 76 -5.79 -4.40 20.11
N ARG A 77 -4.77 -3.67 19.63
CA ARG A 77 -3.54 -4.27 19.12
C ARG A 77 -2.80 -5.07 20.21
N GLU A 78 -2.74 -4.52 21.43
CA GLU A 78 -2.00 -5.11 22.54
C GLU A 78 -2.77 -6.18 23.31
N ARG A 79 -4.10 -6.03 23.47
CA ARG A 79 -4.86 -6.80 24.47
C ARG A 79 -6.19 -7.35 23.96
N TRP A 80 -6.33 -7.57 22.65
CA TRP A 80 -7.59 -8.05 22.07
C TRP A 80 -8.09 -9.36 22.71
N ASP A 81 -7.19 -10.32 22.93
CA ASP A 81 -7.52 -11.64 23.46
C ASP A 81 -7.96 -11.62 24.92
N GLU A 82 -7.63 -10.54 25.66
CA GLU A 82 -8.04 -10.35 27.04
C GLU A 82 -9.46 -9.75 27.15
N LEU A 83 -9.99 -9.20 26.05
CA LEU A 83 -11.31 -8.58 26.06
C LEU A 83 -12.43 -9.64 26.08
N HIS A 84 -13.44 -9.40 26.91
CA HIS A 84 -14.61 -10.26 26.93
C HIS A 84 -15.36 -10.22 25.58
N PRO A 85 -15.91 -11.35 25.08
CA PRO A 85 -16.60 -11.40 23.79
C PRO A 85 -17.67 -10.33 23.55
N PRO A 86 -18.50 -9.94 24.52
CA PRO A 86 -19.44 -8.81 24.33
C PRO A 86 -18.77 -7.47 24.08
N VAL A 87 -17.57 -7.21 24.67
CA VAL A 87 -16.78 -6.00 24.43
C VAL A 87 -16.21 -6.03 23.02
N GLN A 88 -15.61 -7.16 22.63
CA GLN A 88 -15.11 -7.37 21.26
C GLN A 88 -16.19 -7.10 20.21
N ALA A 89 -17.37 -7.69 20.38
CA ALA A 89 -18.48 -7.52 19.44
C ALA A 89 -18.97 -6.06 19.37
N TYR A 90 -19.04 -5.36 20.50
CA TYR A 90 -19.42 -3.94 20.51
C TYR A 90 -18.38 -3.07 19.80
N VAL A 91 -17.09 -3.29 20.09
CA VAL A 91 -15.98 -2.56 19.45
C VAL A 91 -15.99 -2.78 17.94
N GLN A 92 -16.11 -4.03 17.47
CA GLN A 92 -16.18 -4.36 16.04
C GLN A 92 -17.32 -3.62 15.34
N GLN A 93 -18.52 -3.63 15.95
CA GLN A 93 -19.70 -2.95 15.40
C GLN A 93 -19.51 -1.43 15.35
N ALA A 94 -19.02 -0.83 16.43
CA ALA A 94 -18.81 0.61 16.55
C ALA A 94 -17.78 1.10 15.53
N VAL A 95 -16.66 0.41 15.37
CA VAL A 95 -15.61 0.76 14.41
C VAL A 95 -16.13 0.68 12.97
N LEU A 96 -16.85 -0.39 12.60
CA LEU A 96 -17.44 -0.51 11.28
C LEU A 96 -18.45 0.60 10.96
N SER A 97 -19.17 1.11 11.96
CA SER A 97 -20.10 2.23 11.76
C SER A 97 -19.40 3.55 11.38
N CYS A 98 -18.11 3.68 11.68
CA CYS A 98 -17.29 4.85 11.36
C CYS A 98 -16.60 4.78 9.98
N ILE A 99 -16.64 3.64 9.29
CA ILE A 99 -16.00 3.47 7.98
C ILE A 99 -16.54 4.46 6.94
N GLY A 100 -17.80 4.85 7.04
CA GLY A 100 -18.44 5.85 6.17
C GLY A 100 -18.55 7.25 6.80
N ALA A 101 -17.79 7.56 7.85
CA ALA A 101 -17.86 8.87 8.51
C ALA A 101 -17.58 10.01 7.50
N PRO A 102 -18.29 11.17 7.64
CA PRO A 102 -18.06 12.32 6.75
C PRO A 102 -16.61 12.83 6.80
N GLU A 103 -16.00 12.84 7.98
CA GLU A 103 -14.65 13.32 8.21
C GLU A 103 -13.62 12.28 7.75
N PRO A 104 -12.70 12.62 6.80
CA PRO A 104 -11.70 11.68 6.28
C PRO A 104 -10.83 11.05 7.37
N PHE A 105 -10.36 11.86 8.34
CA PHE A 105 -9.49 11.37 9.42
C PHE A 105 -10.20 10.35 10.34
N LEU A 106 -11.52 10.44 10.51
CA LEU A 106 -12.28 9.41 11.25
C LEU A 106 -12.41 8.13 10.45
N ARG A 107 -12.60 8.21 9.10
CA ARG A 107 -12.59 7.02 8.23
C ARG A 107 -11.24 6.31 8.25
N MET A 108 -10.13 7.07 8.18
CA MET A 108 -8.77 6.52 8.26
C MET A 108 -8.52 5.83 9.60
N THR A 109 -8.89 6.47 10.71
CA THR A 109 -8.77 5.89 12.06
C THR A 109 -9.64 4.64 12.20
N ALA A 110 -10.86 4.62 11.64
CA ALA A 110 -11.72 3.43 11.62
C ALA A 110 -11.05 2.28 10.82
N GLY A 111 -10.49 2.57 9.66
CA GLY A 111 -9.74 1.60 8.86
C GLY A 111 -8.56 1.01 9.66
N SER A 112 -7.79 1.85 10.35
CA SER A 112 -6.67 1.40 11.19
C SER A 112 -7.14 0.54 12.38
N CYS A 113 -8.27 0.88 13.01
CA CYS A 113 -8.87 0.03 14.04
C CYS A 113 -9.31 -1.33 13.47
N VAL A 114 -9.96 -1.34 12.31
CA VAL A 114 -10.37 -2.59 11.62
C VAL A 114 -9.16 -3.48 11.39
N THR A 115 -8.09 -2.93 10.85
CA THR A 115 -6.87 -3.69 10.56
C THR A 115 -6.23 -4.23 11.85
N SER A 116 -6.11 -3.40 12.90
CA SER A 116 -5.56 -3.85 14.18
C SER A 116 -6.39 -4.97 14.82
N ILE A 117 -7.71 -4.90 14.74
CA ILE A 117 -8.59 -5.97 15.24
C ILE A 117 -8.44 -7.24 14.38
N ALA A 118 -8.43 -7.10 13.04
CA ALA A 118 -8.29 -8.24 12.13
C ALA A 118 -6.94 -8.95 12.31
N TYR A 119 -5.87 -8.18 12.56
CA TYR A 119 -4.54 -8.71 12.86
C TYR A 119 -4.53 -9.46 14.20
N ALA A 120 -5.03 -8.85 15.28
CA ALA A 120 -4.99 -9.43 16.63
C ALA A 120 -5.94 -10.63 16.77
N ALA A 121 -7.15 -10.56 16.20
CA ALA A 121 -8.15 -11.64 16.28
C ALA A 121 -7.88 -12.78 15.29
N GLY A 122 -7.14 -12.53 14.22
CA GLY A 122 -7.16 -13.33 13.01
C GLY A 122 -8.43 -13.14 12.20
N LEU A 123 -8.30 -12.94 10.90
CA LEU A 123 -9.42 -12.64 9.99
C LEU A 123 -10.58 -13.68 10.07
N PRO A 124 -10.33 -15.00 10.21
CA PRO A 124 -11.39 -15.99 10.37
C PRO A 124 -12.28 -15.82 11.61
N SER A 125 -11.79 -15.10 12.64
CA SER A 125 -12.56 -14.81 13.85
C SER A 125 -13.57 -13.67 13.67
N TRP A 126 -13.48 -12.94 12.54
CA TRP A 126 -14.42 -11.87 12.17
C TRP A 126 -15.07 -12.11 10.80
N PRO A 127 -15.90 -13.15 10.66
CA PRO A 127 -16.42 -13.62 9.36
C PRO A 127 -17.28 -12.58 8.63
N ASP A 128 -17.90 -11.65 9.35
CA ASP A 128 -18.76 -10.62 8.77
C ASP A 128 -18.00 -9.39 8.25
N LEU A 129 -16.68 -9.28 8.50
CA LEU A 129 -15.89 -8.11 8.11
C LEU A 129 -15.90 -7.92 6.60
N VAL A 130 -15.32 -8.86 5.85
CA VAL A 130 -15.18 -8.77 4.39
C VAL A 130 -16.55 -8.63 3.71
N PRO A 131 -17.59 -9.42 4.03
CA PRO A 131 -18.93 -9.23 3.47
C PRO A 131 -19.51 -7.83 3.75
N THR A 132 -19.27 -7.26 4.92
CA THR A 132 -19.78 -5.92 5.27
C THR A 132 -19.08 -4.84 4.47
N LEU A 133 -17.75 -4.90 4.33
CA LEU A 133 -16.98 -3.96 3.51
C LEU A 133 -17.38 -4.06 2.03
N LEU A 134 -17.55 -5.27 1.48
CA LEU A 134 -17.98 -5.48 0.10
C LEU A 134 -19.39 -4.90 -0.17
N ARG A 135 -20.33 -5.09 0.75
CA ARG A 135 -21.69 -4.53 0.61
C ARG A 135 -21.67 -3.01 0.48
N ALA A 136 -20.76 -2.32 1.14
CA ALA A 136 -20.61 -0.87 1.02
C ALA A 136 -20.10 -0.41 -0.37
N LEU A 137 -19.50 -1.31 -1.15
CA LEU A 137 -19.01 -1.03 -2.51
C LEU A 137 -20.09 -1.19 -3.59
N GLU A 138 -21.16 -1.94 -3.34
CA GLU A 138 -22.21 -2.25 -4.33
C GLU A 138 -22.81 -1.01 -5.01
N PRO A 139 -23.15 0.10 -4.29
CA PRO A 139 -23.73 1.30 -4.92
C PRO A 139 -22.78 1.96 -5.93
N THR A 140 -21.46 1.88 -5.70
CA THR A 140 -20.44 2.50 -6.57
C THR A 140 -20.04 1.59 -7.73
N ALA A 141 -20.11 0.29 -7.56
CA ALA A 141 -19.80 -0.69 -8.59
C ALA A 141 -20.89 -0.75 -9.70
N THR A 142 -22.14 -0.43 -9.36
CA THR A 142 -23.27 -0.44 -10.32
C THR A 142 -23.40 0.83 -11.16
N GLY A 143 -22.58 1.87 -10.94
CA GLY A 143 -22.56 3.09 -11.76
C GLY A 143 -23.79 4.00 -11.63
N THR A 144 -24.76 3.67 -10.78
CA THR A 144 -25.93 4.50 -10.49
C THR A 144 -25.52 5.58 -9.51
N GLY A 145 -25.17 6.76 -9.99
CA GLY A 145 -24.77 7.98 -9.29
C GLY A 145 -24.87 7.91 -7.76
N ALA A 146 -23.81 7.41 -7.11
CA ALA A 146 -23.79 7.24 -5.68
C ALA A 146 -23.94 8.61 -5.00
N ASP A 147 -24.81 8.70 -3.99
CA ASP A 147 -24.86 9.89 -3.16
C ASP A 147 -23.54 10.06 -2.39
N PRO A 148 -23.22 11.27 -1.88
CA PRO A 148 -21.95 11.50 -1.20
C PRO A 148 -21.69 10.57 -0.01
N ALA A 149 -22.72 10.15 0.72
CA ALA A 149 -22.56 9.25 1.87
C ALA A 149 -22.20 7.83 1.41
N SER A 150 -22.83 7.34 0.35
CA SER A 150 -22.50 6.05 -0.26
C SER A 150 -21.07 6.04 -0.81
N LEU A 151 -20.62 7.15 -1.41
CA LEU A 151 -19.23 7.28 -1.89
C LEU A 151 -18.23 7.25 -0.73
N GLN A 152 -18.49 8.02 0.35
CA GLN A 152 -17.65 8.04 1.54
C GLN A 152 -17.55 6.64 2.19
N ALA A 153 -18.67 5.93 2.26
CA ALA A 153 -18.70 4.56 2.76
C ALA A 153 -17.88 3.61 1.88
N ALA A 154 -17.98 3.76 0.56
CA ALA A 154 -17.20 2.95 -0.39
C ALA A 154 -15.69 3.24 -0.27
N GLU A 155 -15.28 4.52 -0.22
CA GLU A 155 -13.88 4.92 -0.06
C GLU A 155 -13.29 4.37 1.24
N GLY A 156 -13.98 4.57 2.38
CA GLY A 156 -13.52 4.06 3.67
C GLY A 156 -13.47 2.53 3.72
N SER A 157 -14.48 1.86 3.16
CA SER A 157 -14.52 0.39 3.10
C SER A 157 -13.42 -0.18 2.24
N LEU A 158 -13.15 0.43 1.08
CA LEU A 158 -12.11 -0.07 0.17
C LEU A 158 -10.71 0.23 0.72
N ALA A 159 -10.51 1.38 1.37
CA ALA A 159 -9.26 1.69 2.06
C ALA A 159 -8.98 0.71 3.22
N ALA A 160 -10.00 0.39 4.03
CA ALA A 160 -9.87 -0.64 5.06
C ALA A 160 -9.60 -2.03 4.46
N LEU A 161 -10.29 -2.38 3.37
CA LEU A 161 -10.11 -3.65 2.68
C LEU A 161 -8.69 -3.76 2.07
N ALA A 162 -8.14 -2.66 1.56
CA ALA A 162 -6.77 -2.64 1.04
C ALA A 162 -5.75 -3.02 2.12
N LYS A 163 -5.88 -2.47 3.32
CA LYS A 163 -5.03 -2.82 4.47
C LYS A 163 -5.25 -4.28 4.91
N VAL A 164 -6.49 -4.76 4.91
CA VAL A 164 -6.79 -6.18 5.23
C VAL A 164 -6.17 -7.11 4.18
N CYS A 165 -6.21 -6.75 2.91
CA CYS A 165 -5.56 -7.53 1.85
C CYS A 165 -4.03 -7.50 1.98
N GLU A 166 -3.43 -6.36 2.38
CA GLU A 166 -2.00 -6.23 2.63
C GLU A 166 -1.54 -7.15 3.78
N ASP A 167 -2.22 -7.09 4.93
CA ASP A 167 -1.81 -7.79 6.15
C ASP A 167 -2.26 -9.26 6.20
N SER A 168 -3.35 -9.62 5.52
CA SER A 168 -4.04 -10.91 5.71
C SER A 168 -4.38 -11.63 4.41
N CYS A 169 -3.73 -11.31 3.29
CA CYS A 169 -3.98 -11.93 1.99
C CYS A 169 -3.86 -13.45 2.04
N GLU A 170 -2.82 -13.95 2.69
CA GLU A 170 -2.60 -15.39 2.84
C GLU A 170 -3.76 -16.08 3.58
N GLN A 171 -4.30 -15.45 4.64
CA GLN A 171 -5.47 -16.00 5.35
C GLN A 171 -6.73 -16.03 4.46
N LEU A 172 -6.92 -15.00 3.62
CA LEU A 172 -8.03 -14.95 2.66
C LEU A 172 -7.95 -16.10 1.64
N VAL A 173 -6.73 -16.44 1.20
CA VAL A 173 -6.50 -17.48 0.19
C VAL A 173 -6.54 -18.89 0.79
N THR A 174 -5.90 -19.09 1.95
CA THR A 174 -5.67 -20.45 2.48
C THR A 174 -6.71 -20.94 3.46
N HIS A 175 -7.38 -20.03 4.21
CA HIS A 175 -8.30 -20.44 5.25
C HIS A 175 -9.66 -20.84 4.67
N ALA A 176 -10.13 -22.05 5.01
CA ALA A 176 -11.34 -22.65 4.45
C ALA A 176 -12.62 -21.79 4.60
N SER A 177 -12.77 -21.02 5.69
CA SER A 177 -13.93 -20.13 5.88
C SER A 177 -13.87 -18.86 5.06
N MET A 178 -12.68 -18.46 4.58
CA MET A 178 -12.47 -17.25 3.80
C MET A 178 -12.51 -17.52 2.29
N GLN A 179 -12.13 -18.72 1.84
CA GLN A 179 -12.12 -19.08 0.42
C GLN A 179 -13.42 -18.77 -0.33
N PRO A 180 -14.64 -19.00 0.21
CA PRO A 180 -15.88 -18.66 -0.48
C PRO A 180 -16.07 -17.16 -0.75
N LEU A 181 -15.33 -16.30 -0.04
CA LEU A 181 -15.38 -14.84 -0.20
C LEU A 181 -14.48 -14.33 -1.33
N LEU A 182 -13.47 -15.11 -1.75
CA LEU A 182 -12.51 -14.71 -2.77
C LEU A 182 -13.13 -14.38 -4.13
N PRO A 183 -13.96 -15.24 -4.75
CA PRO A 183 -14.51 -14.94 -6.06
C PRO A 183 -15.31 -13.64 -6.10
N PRO A 184 -16.27 -13.36 -5.19
CA PRO A 184 -16.98 -12.07 -5.18
C PRO A 184 -16.06 -10.89 -4.85
N LEU A 185 -15.09 -11.06 -3.95
CA LEU A 185 -14.10 -10.03 -3.62
C LEU A 185 -13.30 -9.63 -4.87
N LEU A 186 -12.64 -10.57 -5.53
CA LEU A 186 -11.80 -10.33 -6.70
C LEU A 186 -12.61 -9.74 -7.86
N SER A 187 -13.80 -10.28 -8.14
CA SER A 187 -14.68 -9.76 -9.19
C SER A 187 -15.11 -8.31 -8.92
N THR A 188 -15.47 -7.98 -7.67
CA THR A 188 -15.82 -6.60 -7.28
C THR A 188 -14.62 -5.66 -7.43
N LEU A 189 -13.44 -6.06 -6.97
CA LEU A 189 -12.22 -5.25 -7.10
C LEU A 189 -11.89 -4.96 -8.56
N ILE A 190 -11.90 -5.97 -9.45
CA ILE A 190 -11.63 -5.80 -10.88
C ILE A 190 -12.65 -4.85 -11.52
N SER A 191 -13.93 -4.92 -11.13
CA SER A 191 -14.97 -4.02 -11.66
C SER A 191 -14.74 -2.55 -11.30
N LEU A 192 -14.08 -2.28 -10.17
CA LEU A 192 -13.77 -0.92 -9.70
C LEU A 192 -12.59 -0.25 -10.43
N PHE A 193 -11.84 -0.96 -11.28
CA PHE A 193 -10.76 -0.35 -12.08
C PHE A 193 -11.28 0.71 -13.05
N THR A 194 -12.54 0.65 -13.42
CA THR A 194 -13.22 1.63 -14.28
C THR A 194 -14.09 2.63 -13.52
N SER A 195 -13.98 2.67 -12.19
CA SER A 195 -14.71 3.63 -11.35
C SER A 195 -14.40 5.07 -11.76
N PRO A 196 -15.35 6.01 -11.75
CA PRO A 196 -15.08 7.43 -12.00
C PRO A 196 -14.15 8.04 -10.91
N HIS A 197 -14.06 7.43 -9.73
CA HIS A 197 -13.32 7.94 -8.58
C HIS A 197 -11.91 7.34 -8.52
N ALA A 198 -10.87 8.18 -8.63
CA ALA A 198 -9.47 7.73 -8.64
C ALA A 198 -9.07 6.95 -7.38
N ALA A 199 -9.55 7.38 -6.19
CA ALA A 199 -9.29 6.69 -4.94
C ALA A 199 -9.78 5.23 -4.95
N LEU A 200 -10.98 4.98 -5.51
CA LEU A 200 -11.51 3.62 -5.63
C LEU A 200 -10.69 2.79 -6.62
N ARG A 201 -10.30 3.36 -7.77
CA ARG A 201 -9.43 2.66 -8.74
C ARG A 201 -8.09 2.30 -8.11
N LYS A 202 -7.42 3.27 -7.44
CA LYS A 202 -6.14 3.07 -6.74
C LYS A 202 -6.21 1.90 -5.76
N HIS A 203 -7.13 1.94 -4.81
CA HIS A 203 -7.24 0.89 -3.80
C HIS A 203 -7.64 -0.46 -4.40
N ALA A 204 -8.48 -0.47 -5.42
CA ALA A 204 -8.89 -1.71 -6.09
C ALA A 204 -7.72 -2.41 -6.79
N VAL A 205 -6.88 -1.66 -7.54
CA VAL A 205 -5.68 -2.21 -8.16
C VAL A 205 -4.69 -2.67 -7.10
N GLY A 206 -4.46 -1.86 -6.05
CA GLY A 206 -3.58 -2.22 -4.93
C GLY A 206 -4.01 -3.51 -4.22
N CYS A 207 -5.32 -3.70 -3.97
CA CYS A 207 -5.83 -4.94 -3.41
C CYS A 207 -5.52 -6.15 -4.31
N ILE A 208 -5.74 -6.03 -5.62
CA ILE A 208 -5.45 -7.12 -6.58
C ILE A 208 -3.95 -7.45 -6.57
N ASN A 209 -3.08 -6.45 -6.49
CA ASN A 209 -1.63 -6.67 -6.47
C ASN A 209 -1.18 -7.55 -5.31
N ASN A 210 -1.85 -7.48 -4.15
CA ASN A 210 -1.56 -8.36 -3.00
C ASN A 210 -1.91 -9.83 -3.27
N PHE A 211 -2.86 -10.12 -4.16
CA PHE A 211 -3.22 -11.50 -4.52
C PHE A 211 -2.37 -12.08 -5.66
N LEU A 212 -1.72 -11.25 -6.47
CA LEU A 212 -0.95 -11.71 -7.62
C LEU A 212 0.18 -12.68 -7.25
N PRO A 213 1.00 -12.42 -6.20
CA PRO A 213 2.06 -13.36 -5.83
C PRO A 213 1.55 -14.74 -5.39
N LEU A 214 0.35 -14.80 -4.82
CA LEU A 214 -0.28 -16.04 -4.37
C LEU A 214 -1.05 -16.74 -5.50
N TYR A 215 -1.45 -15.99 -6.52
CA TYR A 215 -2.17 -16.40 -7.72
C TYR A 215 -3.23 -17.48 -7.48
N PRO A 216 -4.23 -17.23 -6.61
CA PRO A 216 -5.23 -18.23 -6.27
C PRO A 216 -6.12 -18.59 -7.47
N GLU A 217 -6.63 -19.82 -7.52
CA GLU A 217 -7.47 -20.33 -8.62
C GLU A 217 -8.61 -19.36 -9.04
N PRO A 218 -9.36 -18.71 -8.13
CA PRO A 218 -10.37 -17.73 -8.53
C PRO A 218 -9.80 -16.54 -9.30
N LEU A 219 -8.56 -16.11 -9.02
CA LEU A 219 -7.90 -15.02 -9.75
C LEU A 219 -7.44 -15.50 -11.14
N GLU A 220 -6.93 -16.72 -11.25
CA GLU A 220 -6.59 -17.35 -12.52
C GLU A 220 -7.81 -17.42 -13.46
N GLN A 221 -8.98 -17.81 -12.94
CA GLN A 221 -10.24 -17.83 -13.69
C GLN A 221 -10.68 -16.44 -14.15
N LEU A 222 -10.35 -15.39 -13.42
CA LEU A 222 -10.66 -13.99 -13.73
C LEU A 222 -9.57 -13.29 -14.56
N LEU A 223 -8.46 -13.97 -14.89
CA LEU A 223 -7.32 -13.36 -15.58
C LEU A 223 -7.69 -12.62 -16.87
N PRO A 224 -8.55 -13.15 -17.77
CA PRO A 224 -8.93 -12.39 -18.98
C PRO A 224 -9.64 -11.06 -18.66
N GLN A 225 -10.44 -11.03 -17.59
CA GLN A 225 -11.14 -9.83 -17.14
C GLN A 225 -10.15 -8.86 -16.49
N LEU A 226 -9.22 -9.35 -15.68
CA LEU A 226 -8.15 -8.57 -15.08
C LEU A 226 -7.28 -7.91 -16.16
N LEU A 227 -6.83 -8.65 -17.16
CA LEU A 227 -6.01 -8.10 -18.25
C LEU A 227 -6.76 -7.02 -19.04
N ALA A 228 -8.04 -7.20 -19.29
CA ALA A 228 -8.87 -6.19 -19.96
C ALA A 228 -9.02 -4.92 -19.09
N ALA A 229 -9.19 -5.08 -17.78
CA ALA A 229 -9.30 -3.96 -16.84
C ALA A 229 -7.97 -3.21 -16.68
N LEU A 230 -6.84 -3.91 -16.61
CA LEU A 230 -5.49 -3.32 -16.61
C LEU A 230 -5.23 -2.58 -17.92
N ASP A 231 -5.61 -3.15 -19.07
CA ASP A 231 -5.46 -2.48 -20.35
C ASP A 231 -6.22 -1.16 -20.43
N ALA A 232 -7.43 -1.10 -19.89
CA ALA A 232 -8.21 0.11 -19.79
C ALA A 232 -7.60 1.15 -18.85
N ALA A 233 -6.88 0.73 -17.80
CA ALA A 233 -6.28 1.58 -16.79
C ALA A 233 -4.84 2.05 -17.11
N LYS A 234 -4.22 1.58 -18.19
CA LYS A 234 -2.84 1.93 -18.58
C LYS A 234 -2.60 3.44 -18.75
N ALA A 235 -3.60 4.18 -19.20
CA ALA A 235 -3.56 5.62 -19.43
C ALA A 235 -4.39 6.40 -18.40
N ASP A 236 -4.50 5.87 -17.19
CA ASP A 236 -5.26 6.53 -16.12
C ASP A 236 -4.70 7.94 -15.84
N PRO A 237 -5.55 8.95 -15.64
CA PRO A 237 -5.08 10.30 -15.28
C PRO A 237 -4.34 10.36 -13.94
N SER A 238 -4.61 9.42 -13.01
CA SER A 238 -3.91 9.32 -11.74
C SER A 238 -2.60 8.54 -11.89
N GLU A 239 -1.49 9.16 -11.48
CA GLU A 239 -0.16 8.56 -11.42
C GLU A 239 -0.14 7.33 -10.50
N ASP A 240 -0.82 7.40 -9.35
CA ASP A 240 -0.93 6.26 -8.42
C ASP A 240 -1.54 5.03 -9.10
N VAL A 241 -2.60 5.21 -9.89
CA VAL A 241 -3.23 4.10 -10.62
C VAL A 241 -2.29 3.56 -11.69
N ARG A 242 -1.64 4.45 -12.49
CA ARG A 242 -0.66 3.99 -13.51
C ARG A 242 0.49 3.21 -12.89
N ARG A 243 1.01 3.67 -11.74
CA ARG A 243 2.06 2.98 -10.99
C ARG A 243 1.63 1.57 -10.60
N LEU A 244 0.46 1.42 -9.96
CA LEU A 244 -0.07 0.13 -9.53
C LEU A 244 -0.40 -0.80 -10.72
N VAL A 245 -0.79 -0.26 -11.87
CA VAL A 245 -0.96 -1.02 -13.12
C VAL A 245 0.39 -1.57 -13.61
N CYS A 246 1.47 -0.76 -13.58
CA CYS A 246 2.80 -1.25 -13.92
C CYS A 246 3.24 -2.37 -12.96
N GLN A 247 3.04 -2.19 -11.66
CA GLN A 247 3.31 -3.21 -10.64
C GLN A 247 2.54 -4.51 -10.89
N ALA A 248 1.23 -4.43 -11.19
CA ALA A 248 0.42 -5.59 -11.52
C ALA A 248 1.00 -6.38 -12.71
N LEU A 249 1.46 -5.67 -13.76
CA LEU A 249 2.02 -6.29 -14.95
C LEU A 249 3.40 -6.91 -14.70
N VAL A 250 4.21 -6.32 -13.80
CA VAL A 250 5.48 -6.92 -13.34
C VAL A 250 5.20 -8.21 -12.58
N LEU A 251 4.28 -8.18 -11.60
CA LEU A 251 3.91 -9.37 -10.82
C LEU A 251 3.32 -10.49 -11.69
N LEU A 252 2.55 -10.14 -12.73
CA LEU A 252 1.97 -11.11 -13.65
C LEU A 252 3.02 -11.82 -14.53
N LEU A 253 4.19 -11.23 -14.78
CA LEU A 253 5.28 -11.92 -15.50
C LEU A 253 5.71 -13.19 -14.75
N ASP A 254 5.73 -13.17 -13.43
CA ASP A 254 6.21 -14.29 -12.62
C ASP A 254 5.20 -15.44 -12.59
N VAL A 255 3.89 -15.10 -12.58
CA VAL A 255 2.85 -16.09 -12.30
C VAL A 255 2.01 -16.49 -13.53
N ALA A 256 1.96 -15.65 -14.56
CA ALA A 256 1.07 -15.83 -15.72
C ALA A 256 1.76 -15.61 -17.09
N ILE A 257 3.06 -15.88 -17.19
CA ILE A 257 3.86 -15.62 -18.40
C ILE A 257 3.27 -16.29 -19.66
N GLU A 258 2.69 -17.48 -19.52
CA GLU A 258 2.12 -18.22 -20.67
C GLU A 258 0.92 -17.48 -21.28
N GLN A 259 0.12 -16.85 -20.45
CA GLN A 259 -1.05 -16.07 -20.85
C GLN A 259 -0.65 -14.69 -21.39
N LEU A 260 0.49 -14.13 -20.93
CA LEU A 260 1.01 -12.84 -21.38
C LEU A 260 1.82 -12.93 -22.68
N GLU A 261 2.44 -14.07 -22.97
CA GLU A 261 3.34 -14.25 -24.12
C GLU A 261 2.73 -13.79 -25.47
N PRO A 262 1.44 -14.08 -25.79
CA PRO A 262 0.82 -13.59 -27.02
C PRO A 262 0.70 -12.06 -27.13
N ALA A 263 0.61 -11.37 -26.00
CA ALA A 263 0.48 -9.91 -25.92
C ALA A 263 1.82 -9.21 -25.59
N MET A 264 2.92 -9.96 -25.50
CA MET A 264 4.23 -9.43 -25.09
C MET A 264 4.72 -8.23 -25.92
N PRO A 265 4.56 -8.16 -27.25
CA PRO A 265 4.98 -6.98 -28.01
C PRO A 265 4.23 -5.70 -27.61
N GLN A 266 2.93 -5.81 -27.32
CA GLN A 266 2.11 -4.67 -26.86
C GLN A 266 2.50 -4.28 -25.42
N LEU A 267 2.78 -5.26 -24.58
CA LEU A 267 3.20 -5.06 -23.20
C LEU A 267 4.56 -4.35 -23.14
N VAL A 268 5.54 -4.80 -23.92
CA VAL A 268 6.86 -4.16 -24.06
C VAL A 268 6.70 -2.70 -24.53
N THR A 269 5.85 -2.46 -25.53
CA THR A 269 5.59 -1.10 -26.03
C THR A 269 5.00 -0.20 -24.96
N PHE A 270 4.05 -0.71 -24.18
CA PHE A 270 3.47 0.02 -23.05
C PHE A 270 4.52 0.32 -21.97
N MET A 271 5.30 -0.69 -21.56
CA MET A 271 6.31 -0.53 -20.51
C MET A 271 7.44 0.41 -20.92
N LEU A 272 7.83 0.45 -22.20
CA LEU A 272 8.73 1.49 -22.72
C LEU A 272 8.17 2.90 -22.53
N SER A 273 6.89 3.10 -22.82
CA SER A 273 6.22 4.39 -22.60
C SER A 273 6.12 4.73 -21.12
N ALA A 274 5.75 3.76 -20.27
CA ALA A 274 5.62 3.96 -18.83
C ALA A 274 6.97 4.19 -18.14
N SER A 275 8.07 3.55 -18.58
CA SER A 275 9.43 3.83 -18.09
C SER A 275 9.94 5.24 -18.45
N ALA A 276 9.21 5.94 -19.33
CA ALA A 276 9.43 7.34 -19.69
C ALA A 276 8.35 8.28 -19.13
N ASP A 277 7.51 7.81 -18.20
CA ASP A 277 6.45 8.63 -17.58
C ASP A 277 7.05 9.88 -16.90
N ALA A 278 6.29 10.97 -16.89
CA ALA A 278 6.68 12.20 -16.21
C ALA A 278 6.77 12.02 -14.69
N ASP A 279 5.94 11.13 -14.13
CA ASP A 279 6.03 10.73 -12.74
C ASP A 279 7.14 9.70 -12.54
N LYS A 280 8.10 10.03 -11.65
CA LYS A 280 9.28 9.18 -11.41
C LYS A 280 8.95 7.85 -10.76
N LEU A 281 7.87 7.77 -9.98
CA LEU A 281 7.45 6.52 -9.32
C LEU A 281 6.79 5.58 -10.32
N VAL A 282 6.03 6.10 -11.28
CA VAL A 282 5.50 5.31 -12.40
C VAL A 282 6.66 4.79 -13.26
N ALA A 283 7.62 5.65 -13.59
CA ALA A 283 8.79 5.26 -14.39
C ALA A 283 9.65 4.22 -13.67
N LEU A 284 9.82 4.34 -12.36
CA LEU A 284 10.54 3.37 -11.51
C LEU A 284 9.86 1.99 -11.57
N GLU A 285 8.58 1.94 -11.25
CA GLU A 285 7.80 0.70 -11.23
C GLU A 285 7.78 0.02 -12.61
N ALA A 286 7.62 0.80 -13.68
CA ALA A 286 7.69 0.28 -15.03
C ALA A 286 9.09 -0.21 -15.41
N SER A 287 10.14 0.34 -14.80
CA SER A 287 11.53 -0.07 -15.09
C SER A 287 11.88 -1.42 -14.45
N GLU A 288 11.21 -1.83 -13.37
CA GLU A 288 11.34 -3.17 -12.77
C GLU A 288 10.95 -4.28 -13.76
N PHE A 289 10.03 -3.98 -14.67
CA PHE A 289 9.59 -4.92 -15.70
C PHE A 289 10.76 -5.51 -16.52
N TRP A 290 11.78 -4.72 -16.78
CA TRP A 290 12.90 -5.15 -17.63
C TRP A 290 13.74 -6.23 -16.97
N SER A 291 13.94 -6.12 -15.66
CA SER A 291 14.64 -7.13 -14.86
C SER A 291 13.82 -8.42 -14.78
N SER A 292 12.54 -8.32 -14.45
CA SER A 292 11.64 -9.49 -14.37
C SER A 292 11.47 -10.17 -15.73
N LEU A 293 11.38 -9.39 -16.81
CA LEU A 293 11.30 -9.97 -18.18
C LEU A 293 12.55 -10.79 -18.54
N CYS A 294 13.75 -10.37 -18.08
CA CYS A 294 15.00 -11.12 -18.33
C CYS A 294 15.00 -12.51 -17.68
N GLU A 295 14.24 -12.72 -16.62
CA GLU A 295 14.11 -14.01 -15.94
C GLU A 295 13.14 -14.97 -16.67
N THR A 296 12.40 -14.47 -17.67
CA THR A 296 11.40 -15.25 -18.40
C THR A 296 11.99 -15.97 -19.62
N ARG A 297 11.31 -17.01 -20.07
CA ARG A 297 11.67 -17.75 -21.29
C ARG A 297 11.56 -16.92 -22.58
N CYS A 298 10.80 -15.84 -22.59
CA CYS A 298 10.62 -14.98 -23.76
C CYS A 298 11.54 -13.74 -23.76
N ALA A 299 12.48 -13.64 -22.81
CA ALA A 299 13.39 -12.51 -22.64
C ALA A 299 14.05 -12.07 -23.96
N VAL A 300 14.77 -12.98 -24.62
CA VAL A 300 15.52 -12.67 -25.86
C VAL A 300 14.60 -12.20 -26.99
N SER A 301 13.48 -12.89 -27.21
CA SER A 301 12.54 -12.56 -28.27
C SER A 301 11.80 -11.25 -28.05
N ALA A 302 11.51 -10.92 -26.80
CA ALA A 302 10.78 -9.71 -26.42
C ALA A 302 11.69 -8.48 -26.34
N LEU A 303 12.91 -8.63 -25.79
CA LEU A 303 13.84 -7.52 -25.61
C LEU A 303 14.56 -7.11 -26.89
N SER A 304 14.95 -8.05 -27.76
CA SER A 304 15.74 -7.74 -28.94
C SER A 304 15.12 -6.65 -29.84
N PRO A 305 13.82 -6.65 -30.14
CA PRO A 305 13.19 -5.57 -30.91
C PRO A 305 13.11 -4.24 -30.15
N ALA A 306 13.13 -4.27 -28.81
CA ALA A 306 13.00 -3.08 -27.95
C ALA A 306 14.32 -2.36 -27.72
N LEU A 307 15.49 -3.01 -27.89
CA LEU A 307 16.81 -2.48 -27.58
C LEU A 307 17.08 -1.08 -28.14
N PRO A 308 16.73 -0.73 -29.40
CA PRO A 308 16.97 0.59 -29.94
C PRO A 308 16.31 1.73 -29.16
N HIS A 309 15.24 1.45 -28.42
CA HIS A 309 14.50 2.42 -27.61
C HIS A 309 14.79 2.26 -26.13
N LEU A 310 14.99 1.03 -25.67
CA LEU A 310 15.20 0.71 -24.26
C LEU A 310 16.56 1.18 -23.76
N ILE A 311 17.64 0.93 -24.50
CA ILE A 311 19.00 1.30 -24.07
C ILE A 311 19.15 2.82 -23.88
N PRO A 312 18.76 3.69 -24.86
CA PRO A 312 18.79 5.14 -24.66
C PRO A 312 17.92 5.62 -23.50
N LEU A 313 16.78 4.96 -23.25
CA LEU A 313 15.87 5.27 -22.16
C LEU A 313 16.52 4.98 -20.80
N LEU A 314 17.06 3.79 -20.59
CA LEU A 314 17.74 3.40 -19.35
C LEU A 314 18.93 4.32 -19.06
N LEU A 315 19.78 4.61 -20.05
CA LEU A 315 20.90 5.54 -19.90
C LEU A 315 20.44 6.95 -19.53
N ARG A 316 19.30 7.41 -20.04
CA ARG A 316 18.73 8.71 -19.66
C ARG A 316 18.24 8.71 -18.22
N ASN A 317 17.58 7.63 -17.80
CA ASN A 317 17.06 7.48 -16.44
C ASN A 317 18.16 7.28 -15.40
N MET A 318 19.38 6.89 -15.82
CA MET A 318 20.56 6.79 -14.95
C MET A 318 21.20 8.15 -14.66
N ALA A 319 20.90 9.22 -15.42
CA ALA A 319 21.45 10.53 -15.19
C ALA A 319 20.95 11.10 -13.86
N TYR A 320 21.87 11.72 -13.11
CA TYR A 320 21.52 12.47 -11.90
C TYR A 320 20.63 13.65 -12.25
N SER A 321 19.62 13.91 -11.44
CA SER A 321 18.87 15.17 -11.51
C SER A 321 19.73 16.35 -11.04
N GLU A 322 19.33 17.58 -11.38
CA GLU A 322 20.03 18.79 -10.91
C GLU A 322 20.06 18.88 -9.37
N VAL A 323 19.04 18.37 -8.70
CA VAL A 323 18.94 18.33 -7.23
C VAL A 323 19.94 17.33 -6.66
N GLU A 324 19.95 16.09 -7.17
CA GLU A 324 20.91 15.05 -6.75
C GLU A 324 22.36 15.47 -7.02
N GLN A 325 22.63 16.17 -8.14
CA GLN A 325 23.95 16.73 -8.41
C GLN A 325 24.33 17.81 -7.39
N ALA A 326 23.38 18.70 -7.04
CA ALA A 326 23.63 19.74 -6.05
C ALA A 326 23.87 19.16 -4.65
N GLU A 327 23.16 18.11 -4.28
CA GLU A 327 23.35 17.38 -3.02
C GLU A 327 24.71 16.70 -2.95
N LEU A 328 25.12 15.99 -4.02
CA LEU A 328 26.45 15.38 -4.13
C LEU A 328 27.57 16.42 -3.99
N LEU A 329 27.42 17.57 -4.65
CA LEU A 329 28.38 18.67 -4.55
C LEU A 329 28.40 19.30 -3.14
N ALA A 330 27.28 19.33 -2.44
CA ALA A 330 27.17 19.90 -1.09
C ALA A 330 27.76 18.97 -0.01
N THR A 331 27.63 17.65 -0.18
CA THR A 331 28.17 16.66 0.77
C THR A 331 29.67 16.45 0.65
N GLY A 332 30.33 16.95 -0.42
CA GLY A 332 31.78 16.90 -0.59
C GLY A 332 32.32 15.46 -0.73
N GLU A 333 31.49 14.51 -1.10
CA GLU A 333 31.88 13.09 -1.23
C GLU A 333 32.68 12.78 -2.51
N GLU A 334 32.99 13.78 -3.34
CA GLU A 334 33.98 13.62 -4.40
C GLU A 334 35.41 13.81 -3.83
N ASP A 335 35.91 12.79 -3.17
CA ASP A 335 37.36 12.69 -2.95
C ASP A 335 38.02 12.15 -4.22
N GLU A 336 38.28 13.06 -5.19
CA GLU A 336 38.99 12.77 -6.44
C GLU A 336 40.37 12.15 -6.20
N SER A 337 40.84 12.05 -4.95
CA SER A 337 42.15 11.54 -4.59
C SER A 337 42.21 10.05 -4.24
N GLU A 338 41.06 9.40 -3.99
CA GLU A 338 40.98 7.94 -3.76
C GLU A 338 40.58 7.22 -5.05
N ALA A 339 41.36 6.22 -5.44
CA ALA A 339 41.00 5.35 -6.56
C ALA A 339 39.81 4.47 -6.18
N ASP A 340 38.85 4.32 -7.11
CA ASP A 340 37.66 3.46 -6.96
C ASP A 340 38.04 2.08 -6.43
N ARG A 341 37.38 1.61 -5.39
CA ARG A 341 37.56 0.26 -4.87
C ARG A 341 36.78 -0.72 -5.76
N PRO A 342 37.21 -2.00 -5.86
CA PRO A 342 36.44 -3.02 -6.59
C PRO A 342 35.02 -3.19 -6.10
N GLU A 343 34.73 -2.79 -4.85
CA GLU A 343 33.41 -2.82 -4.22
C GLU A 343 32.52 -1.67 -4.72
N ASP A 344 33.09 -0.53 -5.10
CA ASP A 344 32.39 0.65 -5.63
C ASP A 344 31.98 0.43 -7.10
N ILE A 345 32.72 -0.43 -7.80
CA ILE A 345 32.51 -0.76 -9.23
C ILE A 345 31.48 -1.90 -9.39
N LYS A 346 31.26 -2.72 -8.37
CA LYS A 346 30.28 -3.81 -8.42
C LYS A 346 28.89 -3.29 -8.04
N PRO A 347 27.91 -3.35 -8.96
CA PRO A 347 26.52 -3.06 -8.59
C PRO A 347 26.10 -3.95 -7.43
N ARG A 348 25.68 -3.37 -6.31
CA ARG A 348 25.03 -4.15 -5.24
C ARG A 348 23.66 -4.55 -5.75
N PHE A 349 23.52 -5.82 -6.13
CA PHE A 349 22.24 -6.38 -6.52
C PHE A 349 21.33 -6.45 -5.29
N HIS A 350 20.41 -5.52 -5.19
CA HIS A 350 19.21 -5.75 -4.41
C HIS A 350 18.26 -6.54 -5.30
N LYS A 351 18.12 -7.85 -5.04
CA LYS A 351 16.93 -8.55 -5.54
C LYS A 351 15.75 -7.72 -5.08
N SER A 352 14.93 -7.24 -6.03
CA SER A 352 13.59 -6.77 -5.73
C SER A 352 12.89 -7.94 -5.03
N ARG A 353 12.96 -7.98 -3.72
CA ARG A 353 11.93 -8.70 -2.98
C ARG A 353 10.66 -8.02 -3.42
N PRO A 354 9.56 -8.76 -3.69
CA PRO A 354 8.25 -8.16 -3.56
C PRO A 354 8.32 -7.51 -2.18
N ALA A 355 8.44 -6.20 -2.18
CA ALA A 355 8.49 -5.47 -0.94
C ALA A 355 7.21 -5.90 -0.23
N HIS A 356 7.34 -6.53 0.93
CA HIS A 356 6.47 -6.16 2.00
C HIS A 356 6.58 -4.65 1.99
N TYR A 357 5.60 -4.03 1.37
CA TYR A 357 5.50 -2.59 1.24
C TYR A 357 5.18 -2.08 2.64
N SER A 358 6.22 -1.99 3.44
CA SER A 358 6.29 -1.06 4.54
C SER A 358 6.22 0.30 3.86
N GLY A 359 5.05 0.93 3.94
CA GLY A 359 4.75 2.17 3.27
C GLY A 359 5.73 3.25 3.69
N GLY A 360 6.73 3.48 2.87
CA GLY A 360 7.60 4.64 2.86
C GLY A 360 7.12 5.55 1.76
N GLY A 361 6.15 6.42 2.07
CA GLY A 361 5.64 7.41 1.15
C GLY A 361 6.64 8.54 0.96
N GLY A 362 6.83 8.95 -0.28
CA GLY A 362 7.37 10.25 -0.62
C GLY A 362 6.30 11.10 -1.29
N GLY A 363 5.89 12.18 -0.65
CA GLY A 363 5.36 13.36 -1.30
C GLY A 363 3.85 13.51 -1.37
N GLY A 364 3.31 14.30 -0.46
CA GLY A 364 1.98 14.90 -0.54
C GLY A 364 1.26 14.89 0.81
N GLY A 365 1.65 15.76 1.70
CA GLY A 365 0.90 16.37 2.79
C GLY A 365 -0.25 15.57 3.42
N GLU A 366 0.03 14.54 4.17
CA GLU A 366 -0.76 14.11 5.31
C GLU A 366 0.24 13.54 6.31
N GLU A 367 0.34 14.21 7.45
CA GLU A 367 1.22 13.82 8.55
C GLU A 367 0.78 12.44 9.06
N ASP A 368 1.47 11.38 8.61
CA ASP A 368 1.47 10.12 9.30
C ASP A 368 2.21 10.35 10.62
N TYR A 369 1.47 10.24 11.72
CA TYR A 369 2.08 10.17 13.05
C TYR A 369 2.79 8.81 13.11
N ASP A 370 4.12 8.87 12.94
CA ASP A 370 5.02 7.76 13.12
C ASP A 370 4.79 7.10 14.49
N ASP A 371 4.44 5.81 14.46
CA ASP A 371 4.60 4.94 15.62
C ASP A 371 6.10 4.66 15.74
N ASP A 372 6.75 5.36 16.65
CA ASP A 372 8.11 5.08 17.12
C ASP A 372 8.13 3.68 17.78
N ASP A 373 8.34 2.64 17.00
CA ASP A 373 8.88 1.39 17.52
C ASP A 373 10.42 1.55 17.52
N ASP A 374 10.94 1.95 18.70
CA ASP A 374 12.34 1.88 19.07
C ASP A 374 12.81 0.42 19.03
N ASP A 375 13.25 -0.07 17.89
CA ASP A 375 14.20 -1.15 17.78
C ASP A 375 15.57 -0.54 17.45
N ASP A 376 16.32 -0.26 18.51
CA ASP A 376 17.75 0.02 18.50
C ASP A 376 18.51 -1.15 17.85
N ASP A 377 18.62 -1.15 16.52
CA ASP A 377 19.72 -1.82 15.82
C ASP A 377 20.56 -0.73 15.15
N ASP A 378 21.60 -0.31 15.88
CA ASP A 378 22.73 0.48 15.40
C ASP A 378 23.42 -0.26 14.23
N ASP A 379 22.86 -0.22 13.03
CA ASP A 379 23.59 -0.44 11.78
C ASP A 379 23.65 0.86 11.00
N ASP A 380 24.73 1.60 11.17
CA ASP A 380 25.13 2.85 10.50
C ASP A 380 25.38 2.64 8.98
N GLY A 381 24.59 1.81 8.34
CA GLY A 381 24.49 1.66 6.90
C GLY A 381 23.37 2.57 6.39
N ALA A 382 23.69 3.74 5.86
CA ALA A 382 22.75 4.59 5.13
C ALA A 382 21.86 3.71 4.26
N VAL A 383 20.56 3.64 4.58
CA VAL A 383 19.56 2.92 3.80
C VAL A 383 19.54 3.58 2.43
N VAL A 384 20.21 2.95 1.48
CA VAL A 384 20.38 3.49 0.13
C VAL A 384 19.03 3.34 -0.57
N GLU A 385 18.24 4.40 -0.55
CA GLU A 385 16.92 4.45 -1.16
C GLU A 385 16.94 3.94 -2.61
N TRP A 386 16.02 3.02 -2.94
CA TRP A 386 15.88 2.50 -4.29
C TRP A 386 15.28 3.57 -5.20
N SER A 387 15.95 3.90 -6.29
CA SER A 387 15.56 5.00 -7.17
C SER A 387 15.51 4.57 -8.63
N LEU A 388 14.83 5.37 -9.48
CA LEU A 388 14.77 5.14 -10.92
C LEU A 388 16.16 5.00 -11.56
N ARG A 389 17.15 5.78 -11.08
CA ARG A 389 18.53 5.71 -11.52
C ARG A 389 19.16 4.35 -11.23
N LYS A 390 19.01 3.85 -10.00
CA LYS A 390 19.56 2.56 -9.56
C LYS A 390 18.85 1.40 -10.24
N CYS A 391 17.52 1.44 -10.34
CA CYS A 391 16.72 0.46 -11.07
C CYS A 391 17.14 0.38 -12.55
N SER A 392 17.32 1.53 -13.21
CA SER A 392 17.74 1.57 -14.62
C SER A 392 19.16 1.03 -14.82
N ALA A 393 20.09 1.29 -13.90
CA ALA A 393 21.43 0.74 -13.92
C ALA A 393 21.44 -0.78 -13.76
N SER A 394 20.71 -1.28 -12.75
CA SER A 394 20.55 -2.72 -12.50
C SER A 394 19.88 -3.41 -13.69
N GLY A 395 18.81 -2.80 -14.24
CA GLY A 395 18.12 -3.33 -15.42
C GLY A 395 19.04 -3.43 -16.65
N LEU A 396 19.89 -2.40 -16.89
CA LEU A 396 20.85 -2.43 -17.99
C LEU A 396 21.89 -3.55 -17.82
N ASP A 397 22.37 -3.77 -16.60
CA ASP A 397 23.33 -4.83 -16.31
C ASP A 397 22.71 -6.23 -16.51
N ILE A 398 21.50 -6.45 -16.03
CA ILE A 398 20.76 -7.72 -16.20
C ILE A 398 20.49 -7.99 -17.68
N ILE A 399 20.07 -6.96 -18.45
CA ILE A 399 19.87 -7.07 -19.91
C ILE A 399 21.19 -7.42 -20.62
N ALA A 400 22.30 -6.79 -20.19
CA ALA A 400 23.61 -7.10 -20.73
C ALA A 400 24.03 -8.55 -20.47
N GLY A 401 23.78 -9.04 -19.29
CA GLY A 401 24.00 -10.44 -18.92
C GLY A 401 23.15 -11.42 -19.76
N THR A 402 21.89 -11.06 -20.01
CA THR A 402 20.93 -11.90 -20.75
C THR A 402 21.19 -11.91 -22.26
N LEU A 403 21.50 -10.77 -22.87
CA LEU A 403 21.63 -10.61 -24.32
C LEU A 403 23.08 -10.57 -24.80
N GLY A 404 24.05 -10.46 -23.89
CA GLY A 404 25.47 -10.42 -24.19
C GLY A 404 25.84 -9.33 -25.21
N GLY A 405 26.64 -9.66 -26.21
CA GLY A 405 27.10 -8.71 -27.22
C GLY A 405 26.00 -8.07 -28.09
N ALA A 406 24.76 -8.55 -28.06
CA ALA A 406 23.68 -8.01 -28.87
C ALA A 406 23.28 -6.56 -28.43
N ILE A 407 23.62 -6.13 -27.23
CA ILE A 407 23.35 -4.76 -26.78
C ILE A 407 24.35 -3.73 -27.34
N LEU A 408 25.58 -4.15 -27.70
CA LEU A 408 26.68 -3.25 -28.07
C LEU A 408 26.35 -2.30 -29.22
N PRO A 409 25.68 -2.74 -30.31
CA PRO A 409 25.31 -1.83 -31.40
C PRO A 409 24.39 -0.68 -30.97
N HIS A 410 23.65 -0.84 -29.86
CA HIS A 410 22.72 0.15 -29.32
C HIS A 410 23.36 0.95 -28.17
N LEU A 411 24.29 0.36 -27.43
CA LEU A 411 24.93 0.98 -26.28
C LEU A 411 26.09 1.90 -26.68
N LEU A 412 26.98 1.43 -27.57
CA LEU A 412 28.21 2.19 -27.92
C LEU A 412 27.93 3.56 -28.54
N PRO A 413 26.99 3.72 -29.49
CA PRO A 413 26.67 5.04 -30.05
C PRO A 413 26.16 6.02 -29.00
N GLU A 414 25.34 5.56 -28.05
CA GLU A 414 24.78 6.38 -26.98
C GLU A 414 25.86 6.85 -26.00
N LEU A 415 26.82 5.99 -25.65
CA LEU A 415 27.95 6.35 -24.81
C LEU A 415 28.86 7.36 -25.52
N GLN A 416 29.17 7.14 -26.80
CA GLN A 416 29.99 8.06 -27.59
C GLN A 416 29.35 9.45 -27.77
N ALA A 417 28.03 9.54 -27.79
CA ALA A 417 27.31 10.79 -27.92
C ALA A 417 27.28 11.61 -26.60
N ARG A 418 27.55 10.96 -25.46
CA ARG A 418 27.51 11.59 -24.11
C ARG A 418 28.89 11.89 -23.50
N CYS A 419 29.93 11.26 -24.06
CA CYS A 419 31.34 11.57 -23.76
C CYS A 419 31.87 12.67 -24.68
#